data_e6104aa35386cb9ce5448a6ff6f72bf8
#
_entry.id   e6104aa35386cb9ce5448a6ff6f72bf8
#
_cell.length_a   1.000
_cell.length_b   1.000
_cell.length_c   1.000
_cell.angle_alpha   90.00
_cell.angle_beta   90.00
_cell.angle_gamma   90.00
#
_symmetry.space_group_name_H-M   'P 1'
#
loop_
_entity.id
_entity.type
_entity.pdbx_description
1 polymer ?
#
loop_
_entity_poly.entity_id
_entity_poly.type
_entity_poly.pdbx_seq_one_letter_code
_entity_poly.pdbx_strand_id
1 'polypeptide(L)'
;MGRRPLGEELLRPTRIYTPVVRALPPRKVKGMAHITGGGVFSKLPRIFPAGCAARIALGSWPVPGIFTLLQRLGDVPRDEMFRTFNM
;
A
#
# COMPACT_ATOMS: atom_id res chain seq x y z
N MET A 1 -12.90 -11.73 4.39
CA MET A 1 -12.60 -10.87 5.51
C MET A 1 -12.42 -11.63 6.83
N GLY A 2 -12.75 -12.87 6.87
CA GLY A 2 -12.60 -13.72 8.02
C GLY A 2 -13.69 -13.50 9.09
N ARG A 3 -13.36 -13.83 10.34
CA ARG A 3 -14.33 -13.87 11.44
C ARG A 3 -14.39 -12.59 12.25
N ARG A 4 -13.60 -11.59 11.89
CA ARG A 4 -13.48 -10.36 12.64
C ARG A 4 -14.60 -9.40 12.25
N PRO A 5 -15.30 -8.75 13.23
CA PRO A 5 -16.25 -7.70 12.89
C PRO A 5 -15.61 -6.56 12.11
N LEU A 6 -16.40 -5.93 11.25
CA LEU A 6 -15.91 -4.84 10.41
C LEU A 6 -15.29 -3.70 11.23
N GLY A 7 -15.94 -3.34 12.36
CA GLY A 7 -15.41 -2.28 13.23
C GLY A 7 -14.03 -2.59 13.79
N GLU A 8 -13.78 -3.83 14.19
CA GLU A 8 -12.47 -4.25 14.68
C GLU A 8 -11.42 -4.20 13.56
N GLU A 9 -11.79 -4.62 12.35
CA GLU A 9 -10.88 -4.57 11.21
C GLU A 9 -10.48 -3.14 10.86
N LEU A 10 -11.43 -2.22 10.90
CA LEU A 10 -11.16 -0.81 10.64
C LEU A 10 -10.31 -0.14 11.73
N LEU A 11 -10.36 -0.67 12.95
CA LEU A 11 -9.58 -0.15 14.08
C LEU A 11 -8.19 -0.78 14.21
N ARG A 12 -7.82 -1.69 13.33
CA ARG A 12 -6.47 -2.27 13.37
C ARG A 12 -5.43 -1.17 13.25
N PRO A 13 -4.42 -1.15 14.16
CA PRO A 13 -3.39 -0.12 14.11
C PRO A 13 -2.55 -0.22 12.84
N THR A 14 -2.12 0.91 12.34
CA THR A 14 -1.13 0.97 11.27
C THR A 14 0.16 0.32 11.74
N ARG A 15 0.76 -0.49 10.87
CA ARG A 15 2.03 -1.15 11.17
C ARG A 15 3.14 -0.11 11.39
N ILE A 16 3.92 -0.31 12.44
CA ILE A 16 5.05 0.58 12.75
C ILE A 16 6.28 0.04 12.05
N TYR A 17 6.85 0.83 11.12
CA TYR A 17 7.99 0.42 10.31
C TYR A 17 9.33 0.93 10.83
N THR A 18 9.36 1.71 11.90
CA THR A 18 10.59 2.28 12.44
C THR A 18 11.69 1.24 12.69
N PRO A 19 11.40 0.07 13.32
CA PRO A 19 12.44 -0.94 13.51
C PRO A 19 13.00 -1.48 12.20
N VAL A 20 12.17 -1.65 11.18
CA VAL A 20 12.59 -2.14 9.86
C VAL A 20 13.50 -1.12 9.19
N VAL A 21 13.11 0.14 9.17
CA VAL A 21 13.89 1.22 8.56
C VAL A 21 15.25 1.36 9.23
N ARG A 22 15.29 1.29 10.57
CA ARG A 22 16.54 1.37 11.33
C ARG A 22 17.48 0.20 11.06
N ALA A 23 16.95 -0.97 10.74
CA ALA A 23 17.74 -2.15 10.44
C ALA A 23 18.33 -2.16 9.03
N LEU A 24 17.83 -1.30 8.13
CA LEU A 24 18.30 -1.23 6.75
C LEU A 24 19.66 -0.55 6.67
N PRO A 25 20.61 -1.09 5.86
CA PRO A 25 21.91 -0.44 5.65
C PRO A 25 21.72 0.89 4.91
N PRO A 26 22.13 2.03 5.49
CA PRO A 26 21.87 3.34 4.88
C PRO A 26 22.44 3.50 3.47
N ARG A 27 23.60 2.88 3.21
CA ARG A 27 24.25 2.98 1.89
C ARG A 27 23.56 2.20 0.79
N LYS A 28 22.72 1.21 1.15
CA LYS A 28 21.99 0.39 0.18
C LYS A 28 20.59 0.91 -0.10
N VAL A 29 20.09 1.83 0.71
CA VAL A 29 18.78 2.44 0.51
C VAL A 29 18.96 3.67 -0.36
N LYS A 30 18.40 3.64 -1.57
CA LYS A 30 18.53 4.73 -2.54
C LYS A 30 17.32 5.67 -2.53
N GLY A 31 16.22 5.24 -1.95
CA GLY A 31 15.02 6.04 -1.82
C GLY A 31 13.98 5.28 -1.03
N MET A 32 13.01 6.01 -0.51
CA MET A 32 11.87 5.45 0.21
C MET A 32 10.62 6.22 -0.18
N ALA A 33 9.50 5.53 -0.32
CA ALA A 33 8.21 6.15 -0.57
C ALA A 33 7.25 5.79 0.56
N HIS A 34 6.55 6.80 1.07
CA HIS A 34 5.47 6.60 2.04
C HIS A 34 4.15 6.57 1.29
N ILE A 35 3.54 5.41 1.22
CA ILE A 35 2.31 5.21 0.46
C ILE A 35 1.11 5.69 1.29
N THR A 36 0.55 6.81 0.87
CA THR A 36 -0.63 7.45 1.48
C THR A 36 -1.67 7.70 0.41
N GLY A 37 -2.52 8.71 0.57
CA GLY A 37 -3.50 9.08 -0.46
C GLY A 37 -2.85 9.29 -1.83
N GLY A 38 -3.42 8.72 -2.85
CA GLY A 38 -2.84 8.62 -4.19
C GLY A 38 -2.26 7.24 -4.48
N GLY A 39 -1.97 6.45 -3.44
CA GLY A 39 -1.48 5.07 -3.55
C GLY A 39 -0.11 4.95 -4.18
N VAL A 40 0.23 3.74 -4.58
CA VAL A 40 1.52 3.42 -5.20
C VAL A 40 1.73 4.21 -6.49
N PHE A 41 0.68 4.39 -7.30
CA PHE A 41 0.77 5.11 -8.58
C PHE A 41 1.24 6.55 -8.42
N SER A 42 0.82 7.22 -7.35
CA SER A 42 1.16 8.62 -7.11
C SER A 42 2.44 8.78 -6.31
N LYS A 43 2.68 7.90 -5.33
CA LYS A 43 3.75 8.09 -4.35
C LYS A 43 5.08 7.45 -4.77
N LEU A 44 5.03 6.28 -5.39
CA LEU A 44 6.26 5.58 -5.76
C LEU A 44 7.08 6.30 -6.83
N PRO A 45 6.49 6.86 -7.91
CA PRO A 45 7.27 7.54 -8.93
C PRO A 45 8.08 8.74 -8.46
N ARG A 46 7.73 9.31 -7.32
CA ARG A 46 8.44 10.47 -6.77
C ARG A 46 9.89 10.19 -6.41
N ILE A 47 10.27 8.94 -6.19
CA ILE A 47 11.62 8.56 -5.83
C ILE A 47 12.42 8.03 -7.03
N PHE A 48 11.83 7.96 -8.23
CA PHE A 48 12.51 7.40 -9.38
C PHE A 48 13.45 8.42 -10.01
N PRO A 49 14.69 8.00 -10.38
CA PRO A 49 15.54 8.79 -11.25
C PRO A 49 14.90 8.93 -12.64
N ALA A 50 15.34 9.95 -13.38
CA ALA A 50 14.88 10.13 -14.76
C ALA A 50 15.12 8.86 -15.59
N GLY A 51 14.14 8.48 -16.39
CA GLY A 51 14.22 7.29 -17.26
C GLY A 51 13.95 5.98 -16.55
N CYS A 52 13.62 5.98 -15.26
CA CYS A 52 13.29 4.78 -14.48
C CYS A 52 11.80 4.64 -14.28
N ALA A 53 11.34 3.39 -14.22
CA ALA A 53 9.95 3.06 -13.92
C ALA A 53 9.91 1.77 -13.09
N ALA A 54 8.75 1.48 -12.48
CA ALA A 54 8.53 0.23 -11.77
C ALA A 54 7.44 -0.58 -12.45
N ARG A 55 7.62 -1.89 -12.50
CA ARG A 55 6.59 -2.85 -12.88
C ARG A 55 6.19 -3.62 -11.63
N ILE A 56 4.93 -3.56 -11.27
CA ILE A 56 4.41 -4.22 -10.08
C ILE A 56 3.40 -5.26 -10.52
N ALA A 57 3.66 -6.53 -10.20
CA ALA A 57 2.73 -7.61 -10.49
C ALA A 57 1.60 -7.61 -9.46
N LEU A 58 0.36 -7.50 -9.91
CA LEU A 58 -0.80 -7.60 -9.03
C LEU A 58 -0.84 -8.99 -8.41
N GLY A 59 -1.16 -9.05 -7.11
CA GLY A 59 -1.18 -10.31 -6.38
C GLY A 59 0.18 -10.80 -5.91
N SER A 60 1.25 -10.01 -6.07
CA SER A 60 2.59 -10.39 -5.59
C SER A 60 2.72 -10.32 -4.07
N TRP A 61 1.77 -9.72 -3.38
CA TRP A 61 1.63 -9.79 -1.93
C TRP A 61 0.16 -9.94 -1.53
N PRO A 62 -0.13 -10.46 -0.32
CA PRO A 62 -1.51 -10.60 0.14
C PRO A 62 -2.17 -9.24 0.33
N VAL A 63 -3.40 -9.10 -0.15
CA VAL A 63 -4.23 -7.93 0.07
C VAL A 63 -5.30 -8.27 1.10
N PRO A 64 -5.39 -7.53 2.22
CA PRO A 64 -6.42 -7.79 3.22
C PRO A 64 -7.84 -7.76 2.63
N GLY A 65 -8.69 -8.68 3.08
CA GLY A 65 -10.05 -8.82 2.55
C GLY A 65 -10.94 -7.60 2.74
N ILE A 66 -10.58 -6.71 3.68
CA ILE A 66 -11.31 -5.46 3.89
C ILE A 66 -11.35 -4.59 2.62
N PHE A 67 -10.29 -4.56 1.84
CA PHE A 67 -10.24 -3.78 0.60
C PHE A 67 -11.23 -4.32 -0.45
N THR A 68 -11.33 -5.64 -0.57
CA THR A 68 -12.30 -6.26 -1.46
C THR A 68 -13.74 -5.94 -1.04
N LEU A 69 -14.00 -5.98 0.27
CA LEU A 69 -15.31 -5.63 0.81
C LEU A 69 -15.67 -4.17 0.51
N LEU A 70 -14.76 -3.25 0.78
CA LEU A 70 -14.98 -1.83 0.53
C LEU A 70 -15.20 -1.54 -0.95
N GLN A 71 -14.45 -2.21 -1.82
CA GLN A 71 -14.61 -2.08 -3.26
C GLN A 71 -16.00 -2.50 -3.72
N ARG A 72 -16.51 -3.62 -3.21
CA ARG A 72 -17.85 -4.12 -3.55
C ARG A 72 -18.95 -3.22 -3.02
N LEU A 73 -18.86 -2.80 -1.78
CA LEU A 73 -19.88 -1.96 -1.16
C LEU A 73 -19.94 -0.57 -1.78
N GLY A 74 -18.81 -0.02 -2.16
CA GLY A 74 -18.73 1.30 -2.76
C GLY A 74 -18.77 1.31 -4.27
N ASP A 75 -18.82 0.13 -4.92
CA ASP A 75 -18.77 0.00 -6.37
C ASP A 75 -17.60 0.78 -6.97
N VAL A 76 -16.43 0.63 -6.36
CA VAL A 76 -15.23 1.40 -6.72
C VAL A 76 -14.48 0.70 -7.84
N PRO A 77 -14.12 1.40 -8.93
CA PRO A 77 -13.27 0.81 -9.97
C PRO A 77 -11.93 0.35 -9.40
N ARG A 78 -11.39 -0.73 -9.98
CA ARG A 78 -10.14 -1.32 -9.50
C ARG A 78 -8.97 -0.33 -9.48
N ASP A 79 -8.84 0.46 -10.52
CA ASP A 79 -7.77 1.47 -10.59
C ASP A 79 -7.88 2.52 -9.49
N GLU A 80 -9.10 2.91 -9.16
CA GLU A 80 -9.35 3.86 -8.09
C GLU A 80 -8.99 3.30 -6.72
N MET A 81 -9.17 1.99 -6.51
CA MET A 81 -8.73 1.33 -5.28
C MET A 81 -7.23 1.51 -5.06
N PHE A 82 -6.43 1.38 -6.11
CA PHE A 82 -4.97 1.55 -6.02
C PHE A 82 -4.54 3.00 -5.83
N ARG A 83 -5.39 3.95 -6.17
CA ARG A 83 -5.15 5.39 -5.93
C ARG A 83 -5.58 5.84 -4.56
N THR A 84 -6.64 5.22 -4.02
CA THR A 84 -7.21 5.59 -2.73
C THR A 84 -6.48 4.90 -1.58
N PHE A 85 -6.13 3.64 -1.75
CA PHE A 85 -5.53 2.83 -0.70
C PHE A 85 -4.11 2.39 -1.06
N ASN A 86 -3.39 1.96 -0.06
CA ASN A 86 -2.05 1.38 -0.18
C ASN A 86 -2.08 -0.16 -0.12
N MET A 87 -3.10 -0.74 -0.67
CA MET A 87 -3.32 -2.19 -0.59
C MET A 87 -2.34 -3.03 -1.42
#